data_fecb88ba6172275c412778e0e4295f89
#
_entry.id   fecb88ba6172275c412778e0e4295f89
#
_cell.length_a   1.000
_cell.length_b   1.000
_cell.length_c   1.000
_cell.angle_alpha   90.00
_cell.angle_beta   90.00
_cell.angle_gamma   90.00
#
_symmetry.space_group_name_H-M   'P 1'
#
loop_
_entity.id
_entity.type
_entity.pdbx_description
1 polymer ?
#
loop_
_entity_poly.entity_id
_entity_poly.type
_entity_poly.pdbx_seq_one_letter_code
_entity_poly.pdbx_strand_id
1 'polypeptide(L)'
;MSAEAGVWKVTLACTRAEAEALPFAEDAFADLDQPPTLIADEPDPHAPDDWRLHAYFAEEPEPEWLARLAAMVPSRGSQPLVERLPDSDWVTLSQAGLTPVSAGRFHVATAAHAHERRAGQIGLVIEAGLAFGTGQHATTHGCLAAIDRLGHANRFTDILDLGTGTGVLAMAAAKRWPRARVTASDIDPVSVAVTRDNVRANALRLGIGEGRIEVFTAVGMADARLVRRGPYDLIAANILAAPLIALAGPVSAVLARGGHLVLAGLLDCQATRVTAAYAARGLRRVATSGGEWPTLVLKRP
;
A
#
# COMPACT_ATOMS: atom_id res chain seq x y z
N MET A 1 -9.83 37.89 -1.46
CA MET A 1 -10.77 36.79 -1.24
C MET A 1 -10.11 35.58 -1.87
N SER A 2 -9.48 34.73 -1.05
CA SER A 2 -8.87 33.49 -1.52
C SER A 2 -10.02 32.57 -1.93
N ALA A 3 -10.00 32.08 -3.17
CA ALA A 3 -10.90 31.03 -3.60
C ALA A 3 -10.67 29.83 -2.68
N GLU A 4 -11.71 29.37 -1.98
CA GLU A 4 -11.67 28.14 -1.21
C GLU A 4 -11.41 27.02 -2.21
N ALA A 5 -10.25 26.41 -2.11
CA ALA A 5 -9.90 25.23 -2.88
C ALA A 5 -10.85 24.11 -2.47
N GLY A 6 -11.66 23.61 -3.37
CA GLY A 6 -12.60 22.51 -3.14
C GLY A 6 -12.37 21.47 -4.22
N VAL A 7 -12.46 20.19 -3.84
CA VAL A 7 -12.38 19.07 -4.81
C VAL A 7 -13.78 18.83 -5.39
N TRP A 8 -13.86 18.67 -6.70
CA TRP A 8 -15.09 18.32 -7.40
C TRP A 8 -15.08 16.83 -7.75
N LYS A 9 -16.15 16.14 -7.38
CA LYS A 9 -16.35 14.72 -7.68
C LYS A 9 -17.41 14.60 -8.78
N VAL A 10 -17.08 13.86 -9.82
CA VAL A 10 -18.01 13.45 -10.88
C VAL A 10 -18.23 11.95 -10.79
N THR A 11 -19.48 11.51 -10.70
CA THR A 11 -19.84 10.09 -10.65
C THR A 11 -20.65 9.71 -11.90
N LEU A 12 -20.25 8.62 -12.53
CA LEU A 12 -20.93 8.01 -13.67
C LEU A 12 -21.14 6.51 -13.41
N ALA A 13 -22.30 5.97 -13.75
CA ALA A 13 -22.50 4.52 -13.77
C ALA A 13 -21.77 3.92 -14.98
N CYS A 14 -21.06 2.82 -14.75
CA CYS A 14 -20.35 2.10 -15.79
C CYS A 14 -20.51 0.57 -15.64
N THR A 15 -20.03 -0.16 -16.62
CA THR A 15 -19.91 -1.62 -16.56
C THR A 15 -18.55 -2.01 -16.01
N ARG A 16 -18.44 -3.25 -15.55
CA ARG A 16 -17.16 -3.82 -15.11
C ARG A 16 -16.08 -3.72 -16.20
N ALA A 17 -16.44 -4.02 -17.42
CA ALA A 17 -15.50 -3.97 -18.56
C ALA A 17 -14.96 -2.55 -18.83
N GLU A 18 -15.81 -1.52 -18.68
CA GLU A 18 -15.40 -0.12 -18.79
C GLU A 18 -14.51 0.28 -17.61
N ALA A 19 -14.84 -0.14 -16.39
CA ALA A 19 -14.03 0.10 -15.20
C ALA A 19 -12.63 -0.52 -15.31
N GLU A 20 -12.52 -1.75 -15.80
CA GLU A 20 -11.25 -2.45 -16.05
C GLU A 20 -10.40 -1.82 -17.17
N ALA A 21 -11.03 -1.07 -18.07
CA ALA A 21 -10.35 -0.36 -19.17
C ALA A 21 -9.77 1.01 -18.76
N LEU A 22 -10.17 1.59 -17.63
CA LEU A 22 -9.73 2.93 -17.17
C LEU A 22 -8.21 3.09 -17.05
N PRO A 23 -7.42 2.12 -16.55
CA PRO A 23 -5.97 2.25 -16.47
C PRO A 23 -5.27 2.44 -17.83
N PHE A 24 -5.95 2.12 -18.94
CA PHE A 24 -5.43 2.31 -20.30
C PHE A 24 -5.87 3.64 -20.94
N ALA A 25 -6.66 4.43 -20.21
CA ALA A 25 -7.21 5.71 -20.67
C ALA A 25 -6.52 6.92 -20.00
N GLU A 26 -5.29 6.74 -19.50
CA GLU A 26 -4.49 7.79 -18.85
C GLU A 26 -4.28 9.02 -19.74
N ASP A 27 -4.31 8.85 -21.07
CA ASP A 27 -4.13 9.94 -22.04
C ASP A 27 -5.40 10.80 -22.25
N ALA A 28 -6.56 10.39 -21.72
CA ALA A 28 -7.83 11.08 -21.99
C ALA A 28 -7.88 12.54 -21.48
N PHE A 29 -7.01 12.87 -20.51
CA PHE A 29 -6.89 14.19 -19.89
C PHE A 29 -5.43 14.67 -19.83
N ALA A 30 -4.54 14.11 -20.66
CA ALA A 30 -3.12 14.47 -20.69
C ALA A 30 -2.85 15.92 -21.16
N ASP A 31 -3.86 16.56 -21.74
CA ASP A 31 -3.83 17.96 -22.17
C ASP A 31 -4.11 18.96 -21.03
N LEU A 32 -4.54 18.49 -19.86
CA LEU A 32 -4.80 19.34 -18.70
C LEU A 32 -3.54 19.50 -17.84
N ASP A 33 -3.32 20.70 -17.31
CA ASP A 33 -2.24 20.97 -16.34
C ASP A 33 -2.39 20.14 -15.06
N GLN A 34 -3.64 19.85 -14.68
CA GLN A 34 -3.98 18.98 -13.55
C GLN A 34 -5.06 17.97 -13.98
N PRO A 35 -4.67 16.80 -14.49
CA PRO A 35 -5.61 15.78 -14.88
C PRO A 35 -6.39 15.23 -13.67
N PRO A 36 -7.67 14.83 -13.84
CA PRO A 36 -8.46 14.27 -12.75
C PRO A 36 -7.92 12.91 -12.33
N THR A 37 -8.07 12.60 -11.04
CA THR A 37 -7.87 11.24 -10.54
C THR A 37 -9.10 10.41 -10.86
N LEU A 38 -8.93 9.31 -11.58
CA LEU A 38 -10.00 8.39 -11.96
C LEU A 38 -9.96 7.15 -11.06
N ILE A 39 -11.11 6.79 -10.48
CA ILE A 39 -11.28 5.61 -9.64
C ILE A 39 -12.57 4.91 -10.05
N ALA A 40 -12.54 3.58 -10.18
CA ALA A 40 -13.77 2.79 -10.33
C ALA A 40 -13.99 1.91 -9.09
N ASP A 41 -15.23 1.79 -8.67
CA ASP A 41 -15.63 0.90 -7.59
C ASP A 41 -16.90 0.10 -7.93
N GLU A 42 -17.12 -0.96 -7.17
CA GLU A 42 -18.33 -1.81 -7.18
C GLU A 42 -19.11 -1.52 -5.89
N PRO A 43 -20.18 -0.68 -5.95
CA PRO A 43 -20.91 -0.25 -4.76
C PRO A 43 -21.65 -1.38 -4.05
N ASP A 44 -22.09 -2.41 -4.78
CA ASP A 44 -22.81 -3.57 -4.26
C ASP A 44 -22.20 -4.88 -4.78
N PRO A 45 -21.54 -5.66 -3.92
CA PRO A 45 -21.00 -6.98 -4.28
C PRO A 45 -22.03 -7.99 -4.78
N HIS A 46 -23.33 -7.76 -4.55
CA HIS A 46 -24.42 -8.59 -5.05
C HIS A 46 -24.95 -8.16 -6.43
N ALA A 47 -24.42 -7.03 -6.96
CA ALA A 47 -24.73 -6.52 -8.28
C ALA A 47 -23.45 -6.36 -9.13
N PRO A 48 -22.82 -7.47 -9.57
CA PRO A 48 -21.46 -7.47 -10.15
C PRO A 48 -21.30 -6.66 -11.44
N ASP A 49 -22.41 -6.21 -12.04
CA ASP A 49 -22.41 -5.34 -13.21
C ASP A 49 -22.70 -3.86 -12.87
N ASP A 50 -22.92 -3.51 -11.61
CA ASP A 50 -23.19 -2.13 -11.20
C ASP A 50 -21.91 -1.46 -10.67
N TRP A 51 -21.11 -1.00 -11.63
CA TRP A 51 -19.86 -0.29 -11.34
C TRP A 51 -20.03 1.21 -11.48
N ARG A 52 -19.19 1.99 -10.80
CA ARG A 52 -19.17 3.44 -10.87
C ARG A 52 -17.78 3.96 -11.17
N LEU A 53 -17.70 4.90 -12.11
CA LEU A 53 -16.53 5.73 -12.33
C LEU A 53 -16.66 6.99 -11.49
N HIS A 54 -15.64 7.30 -10.72
CA HIS A 54 -15.47 8.55 -10.01
C HIS A 54 -14.26 9.30 -10.57
N ALA A 55 -14.46 10.56 -10.95
CA ALA A 55 -13.41 11.47 -11.37
C ALA A 55 -13.31 12.62 -10.38
N TYR A 56 -12.10 12.92 -9.90
CA TYR A 56 -11.85 13.97 -8.93
C TYR A 56 -11.03 15.07 -9.58
N PHE A 57 -11.58 16.30 -9.61
CA PHE A 57 -10.99 17.49 -10.19
C PHE A 57 -10.64 18.49 -9.10
N ALA A 58 -9.50 19.19 -9.27
CA ALA A 58 -9.10 20.29 -8.38
C ALA A 58 -9.96 21.55 -8.57
N GLU A 59 -10.62 21.68 -9.73
CA GLU A 59 -11.47 22.80 -10.11
C GLU A 59 -12.82 22.29 -10.62
N GLU A 60 -13.82 23.19 -10.73
CA GLU A 60 -15.13 22.84 -11.26
C GLU A 60 -15.00 22.29 -12.69
N PRO A 61 -15.47 21.04 -12.96
CA PRO A 61 -15.26 20.43 -14.25
C PRO A 61 -16.08 21.13 -15.34
N GLU A 62 -15.43 21.49 -16.42
CA GLU A 62 -16.06 22.09 -17.59
C GLU A 62 -16.94 21.07 -18.32
N PRO A 63 -17.97 21.53 -19.07
CA PRO A 63 -18.86 20.65 -19.84
C PRO A 63 -18.11 19.72 -20.81
N GLU A 64 -16.98 20.17 -21.35
CA GLU A 64 -16.13 19.36 -22.22
C GLU A 64 -15.51 18.18 -21.49
N TRP A 65 -15.04 18.38 -20.23
CA TRP A 65 -14.47 17.31 -19.43
C TRP A 65 -15.52 16.28 -19.01
N LEU A 66 -16.74 16.74 -18.71
CA LEU A 66 -17.88 15.85 -18.43
C LEU A 66 -18.24 15.00 -19.66
N ALA A 67 -18.19 15.59 -20.86
CA ALA A 67 -18.42 14.86 -22.10
C ALA A 67 -17.32 13.82 -22.38
N ARG A 68 -16.04 14.13 -22.09
CA ARG A 68 -14.92 13.18 -22.18
C ARG A 68 -15.12 12.00 -21.22
N LEU A 69 -15.50 12.26 -19.96
CA LEU A 69 -15.79 11.20 -18.98
C LEU A 69 -16.95 10.31 -19.45
N ALA A 70 -18.03 10.89 -19.94
CA ALA A 70 -19.18 10.14 -20.44
C ALA A 70 -18.82 9.29 -21.65
N ALA A 71 -17.91 9.75 -22.51
CA ALA A 71 -17.41 8.98 -23.65
C ALA A 71 -16.55 7.77 -23.25
N MET A 72 -15.93 7.79 -22.06
CA MET A 72 -15.16 6.66 -21.53
C MET A 72 -16.05 5.51 -21.02
N VAL A 73 -17.29 5.81 -20.62
CA VAL A 73 -18.25 4.86 -20.04
C VAL A 73 -19.64 4.96 -20.72
N PRO A 74 -19.73 4.72 -22.02
CA PRO A 74 -20.93 4.99 -22.81
C PRO A 74 -22.07 3.98 -22.56
N SER A 75 -21.78 2.80 -22.02
CA SER A 75 -22.73 1.67 -21.98
C SER A 75 -23.98 1.91 -21.14
N ARG A 76 -23.90 2.77 -20.11
CA ARG A 76 -25.03 3.05 -19.21
C ARG A 76 -25.77 4.34 -19.56
N GLY A 77 -25.24 5.19 -20.45
CA GLY A 77 -25.86 6.46 -20.85
C GLY A 77 -26.22 7.36 -19.67
N SER A 78 -25.49 7.24 -18.53
CA SER A 78 -25.76 7.98 -17.32
C SER A 78 -25.33 9.44 -17.45
N GLN A 79 -26.15 10.34 -16.90
CA GLN A 79 -25.74 11.74 -16.75
C GLN A 79 -24.70 11.83 -15.64
N PRO A 80 -23.61 12.62 -15.81
CA PRO A 80 -22.63 12.86 -14.76
C PRO A 80 -23.28 13.53 -13.54
N LEU A 81 -23.16 12.91 -12.37
CA LEU A 81 -23.48 13.53 -11.10
C LEU A 81 -22.27 14.32 -10.64
N VAL A 82 -22.37 15.65 -10.60
CA VAL A 82 -21.29 16.55 -10.18
C VAL A 82 -21.56 17.05 -8.77
N GLU A 83 -20.62 16.85 -7.87
CA GLU A 83 -20.70 17.22 -6.46
C GLU A 83 -19.44 17.99 -6.06
N ARG A 84 -19.60 19.13 -5.37
CA ARG A 84 -18.48 19.82 -4.73
C ARG A 84 -18.26 19.23 -3.35
N LEU A 85 -17.07 18.68 -3.13
CA LEU A 85 -16.67 18.12 -1.83
C LEU A 85 -16.04 19.23 -0.98
N PRO A 86 -16.50 19.47 0.26
CA PRO A 86 -15.86 20.43 1.16
C PRO A 86 -14.48 19.90 1.61
N ASP A 87 -13.50 20.80 1.73
CA ASP A 87 -12.09 20.45 2.04
C ASP A 87 -11.88 19.63 3.33
N SER A 88 -12.80 19.74 4.29
CA SER A 88 -12.71 19.03 5.57
C SER A 88 -13.30 17.62 5.56
N ASP A 89 -14.19 17.30 4.61
CA ASP A 89 -14.95 16.04 4.65
C ASP A 89 -14.35 14.94 3.76
N TRP A 90 -13.53 15.28 2.78
CA TRP A 90 -12.91 14.32 1.88
C TRP A 90 -12.07 13.28 2.65
N VAL A 91 -11.20 13.74 3.54
CA VAL A 91 -10.36 12.86 4.38
C VAL A 91 -11.26 12.05 5.32
N THR A 92 -12.25 12.68 5.93
CA THR A 92 -13.19 12.06 6.87
C THR A 92 -14.11 11.05 6.17
N LEU A 93 -14.63 11.36 4.98
CA LEU A 93 -15.49 10.46 4.20
C LEU A 93 -14.71 9.27 3.63
N SER A 94 -13.49 9.48 3.15
CA SER A 94 -12.61 8.38 2.72
C SER A 94 -12.16 7.49 3.88
N GLN A 95 -12.08 8.06 5.10
CA GLN A 95 -11.77 7.33 6.33
C GLN A 95 -12.98 6.58 6.91
N ALA A 96 -14.19 7.12 6.79
CA ALA A 96 -15.41 6.51 7.33
C ALA A 96 -15.76 5.16 6.66
N GLY A 97 -15.32 4.94 5.41
CA GLY A 97 -15.48 3.68 4.67
C GLY A 97 -14.41 2.62 4.97
N LEU A 98 -13.34 2.98 5.71
CA LEU A 98 -12.25 2.06 6.01
C LEU A 98 -12.57 1.15 7.20
N THR A 99 -13.00 -0.08 6.92
CA THR A 99 -13.23 -1.08 7.97
C THR A 99 -11.90 -1.56 8.55
N PRO A 100 -11.84 -1.79 9.89
CA PRO A 100 -10.65 -2.36 10.52
C PRO A 100 -10.27 -3.72 9.94
N VAL A 101 -8.98 -3.93 9.75
CA VAL A 101 -8.42 -5.19 9.22
C VAL A 101 -7.69 -5.93 10.32
N SER A 102 -7.99 -7.22 10.49
CA SER A 102 -7.29 -8.10 11.42
C SER A 102 -6.48 -9.15 10.66
N ALA A 103 -5.16 -9.19 10.87
CA ALA A 103 -4.24 -10.14 10.25
C ALA A 103 -3.31 -10.74 11.31
N GLY A 104 -3.51 -12.01 11.66
CA GLY A 104 -2.86 -12.59 12.83
C GLY A 104 -3.24 -11.82 14.09
N ARG A 105 -2.25 -11.35 14.86
CA ARG A 105 -2.49 -10.48 16.02
C ARG A 105 -2.52 -9.00 15.69
N PHE A 106 -2.26 -8.61 14.46
CA PHE A 106 -2.35 -7.21 14.08
C PHE A 106 -3.80 -6.79 13.85
N HIS A 107 -4.12 -5.60 14.37
CA HIS A 107 -5.37 -4.90 14.13
C HIS A 107 -5.02 -3.54 13.55
N VAL A 108 -5.32 -3.34 12.27
CA VAL A 108 -5.06 -2.10 11.53
C VAL A 108 -6.37 -1.35 11.39
N ALA A 109 -6.42 -0.12 11.84
CA ALA A 109 -7.61 0.69 11.84
C ALA A 109 -7.26 2.18 11.75
N THR A 110 -8.22 3.02 11.38
CA THR A 110 -8.12 4.48 11.57
C THR A 110 -8.21 4.81 13.06
N ALA A 111 -7.87 6.05 13.44
CA ALA A 111 -7.99 6.51 14.84
C ALA A 111 -9.42 6.34 15.37
N ALA A 112 -10.44 6.56 14.52
CA ALA A 112 -11.85 6.40 14.89
C ALA A 112 -12.19 4.97 15.32
N HIS A 113 -11.59 3.95 14.72
CA HIS A 113 -11.85 2.53 14.96
C HIS A 113 -10.76 1.83 15.80
N ALA A 114 -9.76 2.56 16.26
CA ALA A 114 -8.65 1.99 17.06
C ALA A 114 -9.12 1.34 18.36
N HIS A 115 -10.28 1.75 18.89
CA HIS A 115 -10.90 1.20 20.09
C HIS A 115 -11.50 -0.21 19.91
N GLU A 116 -11.74 -0.64 18.68
CA GLU A 116 -12.30 -1.97 18.36
C GLU A 116 -11.25 -3.10 18.51
N ARG A 117 -10.03 -2.76 18.83
CA ARG A 117 -8.94 -3.69 19.07
C ARG A 117 -9.24 -4.61 20.24
N ARG A 118 -9.18 -5.92 20.02
CA ARG A 118 -9.39 -6.95 21.04
C ARG A 118 -8.15 -7.15 21.92
N ALA A 119 -8.35 -7.68 23.13
CA ALA A 119 -7.26 -8.06 24.01
C ALA A 119 -6.29 -9.02 23.32
N GLY A 120 -4.98 -8.77 23.46
CA GLY A 120 -3.91 -9.57 22.82
C GLY A 120 -3.56 -9.18 21.40
N GLN A 121 -4.34 -8.31 20.75
CA GLN A 121 -3.98 -7.78 19.44
C GLN A 121 -2.99 -6.62 19.52
N ILE A 122 -2.18 -6.47 18.49
CA ILE A 122 -1.23 -5.37 18.27
C ILE A 122 -1.93 -4.33 17.39
N GLY A 123 -2.32 -3.19 17.96
CA GLY A 123 -2.98 -2.13 17.22
C GLY A 123 -2.00 -1.32 16.36
N LEU A 124 -2.41 -1.01 15.16
CA LEU A 124 -1.77 -0.10 14.22
C LEU A 124 -2.79 0.94 13.77
N VAL A 125 -2.51 2.20 14.00
CA VAL A 125 -3.35 3.31 13.53
C VAL A 125 -2.76 3.79 12.21
N ILE A 126 -3.54 3.72 11.15
CA ILE A 126 -3.19 4.20 9.82
C ILE A 126 -4.31 5.14 9.37
N GLU A 127 -3.99 6.39 9.21
CA GLU A 127 -4.93 7.33 8.62
C GLU A 127 -4.97 7.14 7.10
N ALA A 128 -6.18 7.22 6.53
CA ALA A 128 -6.32 7.21 5.08
C ALA A 128 -5.65 8.46 4.51
N GLY A 129 -4.72 8.25 3.61
CA GLY A 129 -3.96 9.31 2.97
C GLY A 129 -3.59 8.91 1.55
N LEU A 130 -2.80 9.73 0.89
CA LEU A 130 -2.33 9.57 -0.48
C LEU A 130 -1.38 8.38 -0.68
N ALA A 131 -1.00 7.65 0.39
CA ALA A 131 -0.05 6.52 0.29
C ALA A 131 -0.76 5.17 0.29
N PHE A 132 -0.27 4.24 -0.53
CA PHE A 132 -0.73 2.85 -0.60
C PHE A 132 -0.41 2.09 0.70
N GLY A 133 -1.32 1.19 1.14
CA GLY A 133 -1.05 0.29 2.26
C GLY A 133 -1.89 0.56 3.51
N THR A 134 -3.16 0.95 3.35
CA THR A 134 -4.13 1.11 4.46
C THR A 134 -4.46 -0.19 5.22
N GLY A 135 -3.94 -1.32 4.77
CA GLY A 135 -4.21 -2.63 5.39
C GLY A 135 -5.36 -3.40 4.73
N GLN A 136 -6.23 -2.75 3.99
CA GLN A 136 -7.41 -3.39 3.37
C GLN A 136 -7.07 -4.30 2.19
N HIS A 137 -5.99 -4.04 1.48
CA HIS A 137 -5.58 -4.87 0.36
C HIS A 137 -5.08 -6.24 0.82
N ALA A 138 -5.46 -7.32 0.13
CA ALA A 138 -5.10 -8.70 0.44
C ALA A 138 -3.59 -8.91 0.63
N THR A 139 -2.75 -8.18 -0.12
CA THR A 139 -1.28 -8.23 -0.03
C THR A 139 -0.76 -7.73 1.32
N THR A 140 -1.31 -6.63 1.85
CA THR A 140 -0.93 -6.08 3.16
C THR A 140 -1.35 -7.04 4.28
N HIS A 141 -2.59 -7.58 4.19
CA HIS A 141 -3.06 -8.61 5.11
C HIS A 141 -2.12 -9.83 5.14
N GLY A 142 -1.73 -10.35 3.97
CA GLY A 142 -0.82 -11.48 3.85
C GLY A 142 0.56 -11.22 4.47
N CYS A 143 1.13 -10.01 4.26
CA CYS A 143 2.39 -9.59 4.88
C CYS A 143 2.30 -9.53 6.41
N LEU A 144 1.26 -8.90 6.95
CA LEU A 144 1.04 -8.81 8.39
C LEU A 144 0.90 -10.20 9.02
N ALA A 145 0.11 -11.09 8.42
CA ALA A 145 -0.03 -12.47 8.86
C ALA A 145 1.29 -13.23 8.82
N ALA A 146 2.12 -13.00 7.79
CA ALA A 146 3.46 -13.60 7.69
C ALA A 146 4.40 -13.06 8.78
N ILE A 147 4.42 -11.76 9.03
CA ILE A 147 5.22 -11.12 10.11
C ILE A 147 4.80 -11.67 11.48
N ASP A 148 3.50 -11.78 11.75
CA ASP A 148 3.04 -12.35 13.03
C ASP A 148 3.49 -13.82 13.19
N ARG A 149 3.29 -14.64 12.16
CA ARG A 149 3.71 -16.06 12.18
C ARG A 149 5.22 -16.21 12.40
N LEU A 150 6.03 -15.43 11.68
CA LEU A 150 7.48 -15.43 11.86
C LEU A 150 7.87 -15.02 13.29
N GLY A 151 7.11 -14.12 13.89
CA GLY A 151 7.36 -13.66 15.25
C GLY A 151 7.13 -14.69 16.36
N HIS A 152 6.50 -15.84 16.08
CA HIS A 152 6.38 -16.89 17.08
C HIS A 152 7.71 -17.66 17.30
N ALA A 153 8.49 -17.80 16.24
CA ALA A 153 9.70 -18.63 16.27
C ALA A 153 11.02 -17.84 16.13
N ASN A 154 10.95 -16.56 15.71
CA ASN A 154 12.14 -15.79 15.38
C ASN A 154 12.23 -14.51 16.20
N ARG A 155 13.46 -14.07 16.42
CA ARG A 155 13.79 -12.78 17.02
C ARG A 155 14.64 -12.01 16.04
N PHE A 156 14.03 -11.01 15.39
CA PHE A 156 14.72 -10.18 14.41
C PHE A 156 15.22 -8.89 15.10
N THR A 157 16.41 -8.45 14.69
CA THR A 157 17.10 -7.27 15.25
C THR A 157 17.33 -6.19 14.20
N ASP A 158 17.46 -6.57 12.94
CA ASP A 158 17.66 -5.69 11.80
C ASP A 158 16.64 -5.97 10.72
N ILE A 159 15.74 -5.02 10.50
CA ILE A 159 14.56 -5.21 9.64
C ILE A 159 14.53 -4.11 8.58
N LEU A 160 14.22 -4.49 7.35
CA LEU A 160 13.97 -3.58 6.23
C LEU A 160 12.53 -3.72 5.74
N ASP A 161 11.85 -2.60 5.59
CA ASP A 161 10.60 -2.45 4.84
C ASP A 161 10.90 -1.64 3.57
N LEU A 162 10.88 -2.33 2.43
CA LEU A 162 11.26 -1.79 1.11
C LEU A 162 10.00 -1.48 0.30
N GLY A 163 9.78 -0.21 -0.05
CA GLY A 163 8.51 0.28 -0.60
C GLY A 163 7.47 0.37 0.52
N THR A 164 7.78 1.20 1.53
CA THR A 164 7.06 1.19 2.81
C THR A 164 5.64 1.77 2.75
N GLY A 165 5.34 2.62 1.75
CA GLY A 165 4.03 3.26 1.59
C GLY A 165 3.57 4.01 2.84
N THR A 166 2.52 3.52 3.50
CA THR A 166 2.02 4.06 4.79
C THR A 166 2.90 3.72 5.99
N GLY A 167 3.89 2.83 5.85
CA GLY A 167 4.73 2.37 6.94
C GLY A 167 4.13 1.23 7.78
N VAL A 168 3.02 0.66 7.34
CA VAL A 168 2.28 -0.36 8.12
C VAL A 168 3.13 -1.58 8.45
N LEU A 169 3.95 -2.07 7.50
CA LEU A 169 4.81 -3.24 7.74
C LEU A 169 6.01 -2.91 8.63
N ALA A 170 6.62 -1.74 8.44
CA ALA A 170 7.68 -1.25 9.32
C ALA A 170 7.20 -1.11 10.77
N MET A 171 6.02 -0.53 10.97
CA MET A 171 5.42 -0.36 12.30
C MET A 171 4.98 -1.69 12.91
N ALA A 172 4.43 -2.61 12.09
CA ALA A 172 4.11 -3.97 12.53
C ALA A 172 5.36 -4.68 13.04
N ALA A 173 6.46 -4.60 12.28
CA ALA A 173 7.74 -5.17 12.69
C ALA A 173 8.28 -4.52 13.98
N ALA A 174 8.25 -3.19 14.09
CA ALA A 174 8.70 -2.48 15.30
C ALA A 174 7.88 -2.85 16.54
N LYS A 175 6.56 -2.98 16.42
CA LYS A 175 5.71 -3.42 17.55
C LYS A 175 5.89 -4.91 17.89
N ARG A 176 6.20 -5.73 16.89
CA ARG A 176 6.44 -7.17 17.09
C ARG A 176 7.79 -7.45 17.72
N TRP A 177 8.82 -6.69 17.38
CA TRP A 177 10.17 -6.75 17.91
C TRP A 177 10.62 -5.37 18.43
N PRO A 178 10.23 -4.97 19.66
CA PRO A 178 10.39 -3.58 20.13
C PRO A 178 11.84 -3.10 20.27
N ARG A 179 12.80 -4.01 20.22
CA ARG A 179 14.24 -3.68 20.24
C ARG A 179 14.88 -3.70 18.87
N ALA A 180 14.13 -4.11 17.84
CA ALA A 180 14.68 -4.16 16.48
C ALA A 180 15.00 -2.75 15.97
N ARG A 181 16.02 -2.66 15.13
CA ARG A 181 16.33 -1.51 14.29
C ARG A 181 15.54 -1.70 12.99
N VAL A 182 14.60 -0.85 12.72
CA VAL A 182 13.78 -0.92 11.52
C VAL A 182 14.22 0.18 10.56
N THR A 183 14.45 -0.20 9.31
CA THR A 183 14.68 0.72 8.20
C THR A 183 13.47 0.65 7.28
N ALA A 184 12.91 1.78 6.92
CA ALA A 184 11.78 1.90 6.00
C ALA A 184 12.18 2.85 4.86
N SER A 185 11.97 2.44 3.63
CA SER A 185 12.31 3.27 2.47
C SER A 185 11.23 3.20 1.41
N ASP A 186 11.05 4.31 0.70
CA ASP A 186 10.17 4.39 -0.45
C ASP A 186 10.82 5.25 -1.54
N ILE A 187 10.43 5.04 -2.79
CA ILE A 187 10.85 5.90 -3.91
C ILE A 187 10.11 7.24 -3.87
N ASP A 188 8.88 7.23 -3.35
CA ASP A 188 8.02 8.41 -3.26
C ASP A 188 8.26 9.18 -1.95
N PRO A 189 8.65 10.47 -2.02
CA PRO A 189 8.83 11.29 -0.84
C PRO A 189 7.52 11.56 -0.08
N VAL A 190 6.35 11.50 -0.74
CA VAL A 190 5.03 11.63 -0.09
C VAL A 190 4.80 10.43 0.82
N SER A 191 5.03 9.22 0.34
CA SER A 191 4.96 7.99 1.13
C SER A 191 5.89 8.03 2.35
N VAL A 192 7.10 8.57 2.18
CA VAL A 192 8.05 8.77 3.30
C VAL A 192 7.51 9.74 4.36
N ALA A 193 6.86 10.83 3.94
CA ALA A 193 6.23 11.77 4.87
C ALA A 193 5.07 11.11 5.62
N VAL A 194 4.15 10.44 4.91
CA VAL A 194 3.02 9.68 5.47
C VAL A 194 3.50 8.62 6.46
N THR A 195 4.54 7.84 6.10
CA THR A 195 5.14 6.86 7.02
C THR A 195 5.60 7.50 8.32
N ARG A 196 6.28 8.66 8.25
CA ARG A 196 6.76 9.37 9.46
C ARG A 196 5.62 9.83 10.35
N ASP A 197 4.52 10.31 9.77
CA ASP A 197 3.35 10.76 10.53
C ASP A 197 2.63 9.57 11.17
N ASN A 198 2.46 8.46 10.45
CA ASN A 198 1.90 7.23 11.00
C ASN A 198 2.77 6.65 12.15
N VAL A 199 4.10 6.70 12.02
CA VAL A 199 5.02 6.28 13.11
C VAL A 199 4.78 7.11 14.38
N ARG A 200 4.59 8.44 14.26
CA ARG A 200 4.28 9.32 15.39
C ARG A 200 2.90 9.02 15.98
N ALA A 201 1.86 8.87 15.12
CA ALA A 201 0.50 8.52 15.53
C ALA A 201 0.43 7.20 16.31
N ASN A 202 1.32 6.26 15.99
CA ASN A 202 1.47 4.98 16.69
C ASN A 202 2.37 5.03 17.93
N ALA A 203 2.81 6.21 18.40
CA ALA A 203 3.74 6.40 19.51
C ALA A 203 5.07 5.63 19.36
N LEU A 204 5.49 5.37 18.12
CA LEU A 204 6.77 4.76 17.80
C LEU A 204 7.85 5.84 17.61
N ARG A 205 9.12 5.45 17.72
CA ARG A 205 10.25 6.37 17.68
C ARG A 205 10.90 6.40 16.31
N LEU A 206 10.97 7.59 15.71
CA LEU A 206 11.77 7.81 14.51
C LEU A 206 13.26 7.91 14.86
N GLY A 207 14.12 7.54 13.91
CA GLY A 207 15.57 7.70 13.99
C GLY A 207 16.34 6.40 13.85
N ILE A 208 17.66 6.51 14.04
CA ILE A 208 18.62 5.40 13.95
C ILE A 208 18.80 4.76 15.31
N GLY A 209 18.90 3.43 15.38
CA GLY A 209 19.20 2.67 16.58
C GLY A 209 18.12 1.70 17.02
N GLU A 210 18.34 1.02 18.13
CA GLU A 210 17.40 0.03 18.69
C GLU A 210 16.05 0.66 19.05
N GLY A 211 14.96 -0.04 18.71
CA GLY A 211 13.60 0.40 18.98
C GLY A 211 13.18 1.65 18.21
N ARG A 212 13.85 1.95 17.10
CA ARG A 212 13.57 3.10 16.24
C ARG A 212 13.32 2.68 14.80
N ILE A 213 12.59 3.52 14.09
CA ILE A 213 12.32 3.38 12.65
C ILE A 213 13.04 4.52 11.94
N GLU A 214 14.03 4.18 11.11
CA GLU A 214 14.68 5.11 10.19
C GLU A 214 13.90 5.14 8.87
N VAL A 215 13.40 6.32 8.47
CA VAL A 215 12.54 6.48 7.30
C VAL A 215 13.15 7.47 6.33
N PHE A 216 13.36 7.07 5.07
CA PHE A 216 13.93 7.96 4.05
C PHE A 216 13.57 7.55 2.61
N THR A 217 13.68 8.52 1.70
CA THR A 217 13.47 8.29 0.26
C THR A 217 14.67 7.56 -0.34
N ALA A 218 14.41 6.47 -1.08
CA ALA A 218 15.43 5.70 -1.80
C ALA A 218 14.83 4.99 -3.03
N VAL A 219 15.59 4.98 -4.12
CA VAL A 219 15.22 4.23 -5.33
C VAL A 219 15.67 2.77 -5.16
N GLY A 220 14.74 1.90 -4.81
CA GLY A 220 15.02 0.49 -4.56
C GLY A 220 16.19 0.31 -3.57
N MET A 221 17.20 -0.45 -3.97
CA MET A 221 18.41 -0.72 -3.18
C MET A 221 19.62 0.15 -3.57
N ALA A 222 19.43 1.22 -4.35
CA ALA A 222 20.52 2.07 -4.83
C ALA A 222 21.14 2.95 -3.75
N ASP A 223 20.43 3.23 -2.65
CA ASP A 223 20.95 4.05 -1.55
C ASP A 223 21.96 3.26 -0.71
N ALA A 224 23.16 3.81 -0.59
CA ALA A 224 24.25 3.20 0.18
C ALA A 224 23.91 2.99 1.68
N ARG A 225 22.94 3.73 2.24
CA ARG A 225 22.46 3.54 3.62
C ARG A 225 21.83 2.16 3.78
N LEU A 226 21.02 1.71 2.82
CA LEU A 226 20.39 0.39 2.84
C LEU A 226 21.43 -0.74 2.84
N VAL A 227 22.48 -0.61 2.04
CA VAL A 227 23.55 -1.61 1.97
C VAL A 227 24.39 -1.61 3.25
N ARG A 228 24.78 -0.44 3.76
CA ARG A 228 25.59 -0.33 4.99
C ARG A 228 24.86 -0.77 6.25
N ARG A 229 23.53 -0.64 6.28
CA ARG A 229 22.70 -1.10 7.41
C ARG A 229 22.56 -2.62 7.47
N GLY A 230 22.68 -3.31 6.34
CA GLY A 230 22.66 -4.77 6.32
C GLY A 230 23.82 -5.42 7.08
N PRO A 231 23.79 -6.73 7.28
CA PRO A 231 22.75 -7.61 6.80
C PRO A 231 21.46 -7.53 7.62
N TYR A 232 20.30 -7.70 6.95
CA TYR A 232 18.98 -7.68 7.59
C TYR A 232 18.51 -9.11 7.93
N ASP A 233 17.91 -9.28 9.10
CA ASP A 233 17.31 -10.56 9.52
C ASP A 233 15.95 -10.80 8.87
N LEU A 234 15.21 -9.70 8.61
CA LEU A 234 13.92 -9.70 7.93
C LEU A 234 13.89 -8.57 6.91
N ILE A 235 13.47 -8.88 5.71
CA ILE A 235 13.11 -7.88 4.69
C ILE A 235 11.66 -8.12 4.31
N ALA A 236 10.83 -7.07 4.33
CA ALA A 236 9.49 -7.06 3.77
C ALA A 236 9.48 -6.16 2.52
N ALA A 237 8.80 -6.60 1.47
CA ALA A 237 8.57 -5.79 0.27
C ALA A 237 7.19 -6.11 -0.30
N ASN A 238 6.27 -5.16 -0.18
CA ASN A 238 4.92 -5.23 -0.75
C ASN A 238 4.84 -4.28 -1.94
N ILE A 239 5.49 -4.65 -3.03
CA ILE A 239 5.62 -3.87 -4.27
C ILE A 239 5.35 -4.76 -5.48
N LEU A 240 5.18 -4.15 -6.66
CA LEU A 240 4.85 -4.88 -7.89
C LEU A 240 5.88 -5.95 -8.26
N ALA A 241 5.44 -6.99 -8.97
CA ALA A 241 6.26 -8.15 -9.33
C ALA A 241 7.51 -7.82 -10.17
N ALA A 242 7.42 -6.87 -11.10
CA ALA A 242 8.55 -6.50 -11.94
C ALA A 242 9.71 -5.88 -11.14
N PRO A 243 9.49 -4.87 -10.26
CA PRO A 243 10.48 -4.41 -9.29
C PRO A 243 11.02 -5.52 -8.39
N LEU A 244 10.17 -6.42 -7.87
CA LEU A 244 10.63 -7.54 -7.03
C LEU A 244 11.65 -8.41 -7.75
N ILE A 245 11.43 -8.73 -9.02
CA ILE A 245 12.36 -9.52 -9.85
C ILE A 245 13.67 -8.75 -10.08
N ALA A 246 13.58 -7.47 -10.46
CA ALA A 246 14.74 -6.63 -10.70
C ALA A 246 15.64 -6.47 -9.46
N LEU A 247 15.02 -6.38 -8.28
CA LEU A 247 15.71 -6.20 -7.00
C LEU A 247 16.18 -7.51 -6.35
N ALA A 248 15.93 -8.69 -6.97
CA ALA A 248 16.26 -9.96 -6.36
C ALA A 248 17.76 -10.10 -6.02
N GLY A 249 18.65 -9.60 -6.87
CA GLY A 249 20.10 -9.58 -6.60
C GLY A 249 20.48 -8.72 -5.39
N PRO A 250 20.24 -7.41 -5.44
CA PRO A 250 20.57 -6.47 -4.36
C PRO A 250 19.92 -6.84 -3.02
N VAL A 251 18.64 -7.21 -3.00
CA VAL A 251 17.92 -7.62 -1.78
C VAL A 251 18.54 -8.88 -1.17
N SER A 252 18.82 -9.89 -2.00
CA SER A 252 19.45 -11.12 -1.51
C SER A 252 20.86 -10.90 -0.96
N ALA A 253 21.61 -9.93 -1.50
CA ALA A 253 22.95 -9.61 -1.03
C ALA A 253 22.98 -9.09 0.41
N VAL A 254 21.97 -8.30 0.80
CA VAL A 254 21.86 -7.68 2.14
C VAL A 254 21.01 -8.50 3.12
N LEU A 255 20.43 -9.62 2.72
CA LEU A 255 19.71 -10.50 3.63
C LEU A 255 20.71 -11.37 4.40
N ALA A 256 20.57 -11.46 5.72
CA ALA A 256 21.42 -12.28 6.58
C ALA A 256 21.28 -13.79 6.26
N ARG A 257 22.30 -14.57 6.58
CA ARG A 257 22.16 -16.06 6.60
C ARG A 257 21.14 -16.43 7.67
N GLY A 258 20.21 -17.32 7.33
CA GLY A 258 19.04 -17.62 8.18
C GLY A 258 17.94 -16.59 8.13
N GLY A 259 18.16 -15.43 7.48
CA GLY A 259 17.22 -14.33 7.35
C GLY A 259 16.01 -14.69 6.47
N HIS A 260 14.93 -13.95 6.68
CA HIS A 260 13.65 -14.15 6.01
C HIS A 260 13.29 -12.96 5.12
N LEU A 261 12.63 -13.26 4.01
CA LEU A 261 12.13 -12.28 3.05
C LEU A 261 10.64 -12.51 2.85
N VAL A 262 9.81 -11.47 3.06
CA VAL A 262 8.37 -11.48 2.84
C VAL A 262 8.08 -10.62 1.63
N LEU A 263 7.50 -11.23 0.59
CA LEU A 263 7.19 -10.58 -0.68
C LEU A 263 5.69 -10.64 -0.96
N ALA A 264 5.10 -9.52 -1.35
CA ALA A 264 3.72 -9.40 -1.77
C ALA A 264 3.60 -8.27 -2.82
N GLY A 265 2.38 -7.95 -3.26
CA GLY A 265 2.15 -6.99 -4.35
C GLY A 265 2.27 -7.65 -5.73
N LEU A 266 2.04 -8.96 -5.79
CA LEU A 266 2.10 -9.76 -7.01
C LEU A 266 0.84 -10.62 -7.15
N LEU A 267 0.47 -10.91 -8.39
CA LEU A 267 -0.59 -11.86 -8.72
C LEU A 267 -0.07 -13.31 -8.64
N ASP A 268 -0.96 -14.27 -8.43
CA ASP A 268 -0.61 -15.70 -8.35
C ASP A 268 0.14 -16.18 -9.62
N CYS A 269 -0.30 -15.76 -10.80
CA CYS A 269 0.39 -16.07 -12.07
C CYS A 269 1.84 -15.56 -12.13
N GLN A 270 2.20 -14.55 -11.33
CA GLN A 270 3.55 -13.97 -11.26
C GLN A 270 4.43 -14.64 -10.19
N ALA A 271 3.83 -15.38 -9.23
CA ALA A 271 4.52 -15.95 -8.07
C ALA A 271 5.67 -16.88 -8.45
N THR A 272 5.51 -17.69 -9.48
CA THR A 272 6.55 -18.61 -9.97
C THR A 272 7.77 -17.84 -10.47
N ARG A 273 7.58 -16.77 -11.26
CA ARG A 273 8.69 -15.96 -11.80
C ARG A 273 9.43 -15.21 -10.69
N VAL A 274 8.70 -14.62 -9.74
CA VAL A 274 9.30 -13.96 -8.58
C VAL A 274 10.09 -14.97 -7.75
N THR A 275 9.50 -16.13 -7.42
CA THR A 275 10.18 -17.18 -6.66
C THR A 275 11.47 -17.65 -7.36
N ALA A 276 11.46 -17.85 -8.68
CA ALA A 276 12.62 -18.29 -9.45
C ALA A 276 13.76 -17.26 -9.41
N ALA A 277 13.46 -15.96 -9.48
CA ALA A 277 14.46 -14.89 -9.40
C ALA A 277 15.25 -14.92 -8.08
N TYR A 278 14.59 -15.18 -6.96
CA TYR A 278 15.22 -15.29 -5.65
C TYR A 278 15.86 -16.67 -5.42
N ALA A 279 15.29 -17.75 -5.96
CA ALA A 279 15.87 -19.08 -5.92
C ALA A 279 17.22 -19.11 -6.64
N ALA A 280 17.37 -18.41 -7.77
CA ALA A 280 18.65 -18.22 -8.47
C ALA A 280 19.71 -17.49 -7.63
N ARG A 281 19.31 -16.86 -6.52
CA ARG A 281 20.19 -16.21 -5.53
C ARG A 281 20.37 -17.04 -4.25
N GLY A 282 19.91 -18.30 -4.26
CA GLY A 282 20.08 -19.24 -3.17
C GLY A 282 19.01 -19.18 -2.07
N LEU A 283 17.93 -18.37 -2.24
CA LEU A 283 16.84 -18.36 -1.28
C LEU A 283 15.89 -19.54 -1.53
N ARG A 284 15.29 -20.05 -0.46
CA ARG A 284 14.28 -21.12 -0.53
C ARG A 284 12.94 -20.60 -0.05
N ARG A 285 11.88 -20.91 -0.79
CA ARG A 285 10.51 -20.61 -0.35
C ARG A 285 10.13 -21.53 0.82
N VAL A 286 9.70 -20.93 1.94
CA VAL A 286 9.32 -21.65 3.16
C VAL A 286 7.83 -21.57 3.47
N ALA A 287 7.12 -20.57 2.93
CA ALA A 287 5.67 -20.47 3.01
C ALA A 287 5.10 -19.65 1.85
N THR A 288 3.81 -19.84 1.57
CA THR A 288 3.01 -19.03 0.63
C THR A 288 1.58 -18.97 1.15
N SER A 289 0.95 -17.80 1.13
CA SER A 289 -0.51 -17.71 1.25
C SER A 289 -1.15 -18.07 -0.09
N GLY A 290 -2.37 -18.59 -0.06
CA GLY A 290 -3.16 -18.80 -1.28
C GLY A 290 -3.91 -17.54 -1.71
N GLY A 291 -4.66 -17.65 -2.83
CA GLY A 291 -5.51 -16.61 -3.39
C GLY A 291 -4.86 -15.85 -4.54
N GLU A 292 -5.61 -14.94 -5.12
CA GLU A 292 -5.20 -14.13 -6.28
C GLU A 292 -3.93 -13.29 -6.01
N TRP A 293 -3.76 -12.86 -4.77
CA TRP A 293 -2.66 -12.01 -4.30
C TRP A 293 -1.83 -12.73 -3.23
N PRO A 294 -0.98 -13.69 -3.61
CA PRO A 294 -0.22 -14.46 -2.64
C PRO A 294 0.87 -13.64 -1.96
N THR A 295 1.19 -14.04 -0.74
CA THR A 295 2.38 -13.58 -0.02
C THR A 295 3.40 -14.71 0.03
N LEU A 296 4.60 -14.46 -0.45
CA LEU A 296 5.70 -15.41 -0.46
C LEU A 296 6.62 -15.17 0.73
N VAL A 297 6.96 -16.21 1.47
CA VAL A 297 7.99 -16.16 2.50
C VAL A 297 9.17 -16.99 2.04
N LEU A 298 10.32 -16.34 1.89
CA LEU A 298 11.56 -16.96 1.49
C LEU A 298 12.58 -16.90 2.64
N LYS A 299 13.53 -17.81 2.64
CA LYS A 299 14.60 -17.88 3.64
C LYS A 299 15.95 -18.06 2.96
N ARG A 300 16.95 -17.34 3.42
CA ARG A 300 18.36 -17.59 3.06
C ARG A 300 18.93 -18.69 3.95
N PRO A 301 19.43 -19.79 3.43
CA PRO A 301 20.03 -20.86 4.22
C PRO A 301 21.25 -20.43 5.04
#